data_acb56b3c2437361f0a7ffe08d2eb9f74
#
_entry.id   acb56b3c2437361f0a7ffe08d2eb9f74
#
_cell.length_a   1.000
_cell.length_b   1.000
_cell.length_c   1.000
_cell.angle_alpha   90.00
_cell.angle_beta   90.00
_cell.angle_gamma   90.00
#
_symmetry.space_group_name_H-M   'P 1'
#
loop_
_entity.id
_entity.type
_entity.pdbx_description
1 polymer ?
#
loop_
_entity_poly.entity_id
_entity_poly.type
_entity_poly.pdbx_seq_one_letter_code
_entity_poly.pdbx_strand_id
1 'polypeptide(L)'
;MSSTIDISLGAPCGAIRAIHGINNSPSIVEAAALPAEKEAFRALRIPRVRHHDAPIENSRYELVDVSRLFPLWRADENDPANYDFRPTDDYFAIARECGADIEFRLGETIEHSTRRYRVMAPEDPAKWARICANVVRHYNEGWADGYHWNIRRWSIWEEPDNIRLLDAPDEDDHGRWGVFESRYLALYEAVSKLLKREFPDILVGGPQTMGASMDKLGCFLSFCKETDSPVDFLAWTCYTGDPEQIVRDVRAVRTLLDGSGFPKADVHLAEWHLGPKCWNTLHVPENREYMSSVHSGAFAAQVLTLLQDEPVDMAYFYGWGIGYWGLWERPFRRPYPVWHAFKAFADMTECTRRLSVECTPAEGVSVLAGEIAEGGKRILVSCYKSAAHVFKLRLPGAAKVSVTALTETGVSNYEIEPSPDGLFHCTGNDGGSAAYLFRT
;
A
#
# COMPACT_ATOMS: atom_id res chain seq x y z
N MET A 1 17.41 20.27 20.67
CA MET A 1 17.29 20.47 19.20
C MET A 1 16.37 21.64 18.97
N SER A 2 16.54 22.38 17.86
CA SER A 2 15.69 23.54 17.58
C SER A 2 14.24 23.10 17.41
N SER A 3 13.34 23.73 18.11
CA SER A 3 11.89 23.57 17.92
C SER A 3 11.36 24.31 16.68
N THR A 4 12.23 25.07 16.01
CA THR A 4 11.91 25.88 14.83
C THR A 4 12.54 25.27 13.59
N ILE A 5 11.74 25.11 12.55
CA ILE A 5 12.14 24.61 11.23
C ILE A 5 12.00 25.75 10.22
N ASP A 6 13.12 26.18 9.67
CA ASP A 6 13.13 27.10 8.52
C ASP A 6 13.00 26.29 7.25
N ILE A 7 12.07 26.69 6.35
CA ILE A 7 11.78 26.02 5.10
C ILE A 7 11.89 27.02 3.96
N SER A 8 12.76 26.74 2.99
CA SER A 8 12.85 27.47 1.73
C SER A 8 12.76 26.54 0.53
N LEU A 9 12.17 27.03 -0.56
CA LEU A 9 11.95 26.29 -1.79
C LEU A 9 13.02 26.65 -2.80
N GLY A 10 13.59 25.63 -3.42
CA GLY A 10 14.59 25.79 -4.46
C GLY A 10 14.02 25.51 -5.88
N ALA A 11 14.91 25.10 -6.78
CA ALA A 11 14.58 24.81 -8.16
C ALA A 11 13.73 23.53 -8.32
N PRO A 12 13.03 23.37 -9.47
CA PRO A 12 12.41 22.11 -9.82
C PRO A 12 13.41 20.95 -9.84
N CYS A 13 13.04 19.82 -9.24
CA CYS A 13 13.90 18.64 -9.11
C CYS A 13 13.26 17.33 -9.57
N GLY A 14 12.16 17.40 -10.32
CA GLY A 14 11.47 16.24 -10.88
C GLY A 14 9.96 16.34 -10.78
N ALA A 15 9.31 15.19 -10.65
CA ALA A 15 7.87 15.05 -10.45
C ALA A 15 7.58 14.48 -9.06
N ILE A 16 6.39 14.74 -8.54
CA ILE A 16 5.86 14.02 -7.37
C ILE A 16 5.23 12.73 -7.89
N ARG A 17 5.74 11.59 -7.42
CA ARG A 17 5.30 10.27 -7.86
C ARG A 17 4.06 9.84 -7.09
N ALA A 18 3.03 9.40 -7.81
CA ALA A 18 1.80 8.87 -7.23
C ALA A 18 2.01 7.41 -6.79
N ILE A 19 2.74 7.19 -5.70
CA ILE A 19 3.10 5.86 -5.18
C ILE A 19 2.17 5.38 -4.05
N HIS A 20 1.16 6.16 -3.69
CA HIS A 20 0.25 5.95 -2.57
C HIS A 20 -0.89 4.97 -2.93
N GLY A 21 -0.52 3.73 -3.24
CA GLY A 21 -1.47 2.63 -3.37
C GLY A 21 -2.13 2.29 -2.04
N ILE A 22 -3.19 1.49 -2.10
CA ILE A 22 -3.89 1.02 -0.91
C ILE A 22 -4.31 -0.44 -1.07
N ASN A 23 -4.34 -1.17 0.04
CA ASN A 23 -4.97 -2.47 0.09
C ASN A 23 -6.48 -2.30 0.30
N ASN A 24 -7.24 -3.00 -0.53
CA ASN A 24 -8.69 -3.00 -0.55
C ASN A 24 -9.33 -1.64 -0.94
N SER A 25 -10.62 -1.63 -1.17
CA SER A 25 -11.40 -0.48 -1.63
C SER A 25 -12.75 -0.41 -0.92
N PRO A 26 -13.55 0.63 -1.14
CA PRO A 26 -14.96 0.61 -0.75
C PRO A 26 -15.66 -0.65 -1.25
N SER A 27 -16.57 -1.18 -0.47
CA SER A 27 -17.27 -2.42 -0.78
C SER A 27 -18.78 -2.29 -0.64
N ILE A 28 -19.52 -3.24 -1.23
CA ILE A 28 -20.99 -3.25 -1.26
C ILE A 28 -21.65 -3.68 0.07
N VAL A 29 -20.90 -3.89 1.13
CA VAL A 29 -21.42 -4.42 2.41
C VAL A 29 -22.55 -3.58 3.00
N GLU A 30 -22.47 -2.27 2.82
CA GLU A 30 -23.55 -1.36 3.19
C GLU A 30 -23.93 -0.45 2.00
N ALA A 31 -24.91 -0.86 1.21
CA ALA A 31 -25.34 -0.10 0.03
C ALA A 31 -25.65 1.38 0.34
N ALA A 32 -26.21 1.68 1.53
CA ALA A 32 -26.52 3.05 1.95
C ALA A 32 -25.26 3.88 2.30
N ALA A 33 -24.16 3.27 2.69
CA ALA A 33 -22.91 3.94 3.02
C ALA A 33 -21.99 4.14 1.80
N LEU A 34 -22.16 3.31 0.78
CA LEU A 34 -21.28 3.23 -0.38
C LEU A 34 -21.07 4.57 -1.13
N PRO A 35 -22.09 5.44 -1.34
CA PRO A 35 -21.86 6.71 -2.01
C PRO A 35 -20.85 7.61 -1.28
N ALA A 36 -20.95 7.71 0.05
CA ALA A 36 -20.03 8.50 0.86
C ALA A 36 -18.63 7.89 0.91
N GLU A 37 -18.54 6.56 0.98
CA GLU A 37 -17.25 5.85 0.91
C GLU A 37 -16.56 6.07 -0.45
N LYS A 38 -17.31 5.97 -1.55
CA LYS A 38 -16.78 6.22 -2.91
C LYS A 38 -16.31 7.66 -3.07
N GLU A 39 -17.03 8.63 -2.54
CA GLU A 39 -16.62 10.04 -2.56
C GLU A 39 -15.32 10.24 -1.78
N ALA A 40 -15.24 9.72 -0.55
CA ALA A 40 -14.05 9.77 0.28
C ALA A 40 -12.86 9.08 -0.38
N PHE A 41 -13.08 7.95 -1.05
CA PHE A 41 -12.03 7.22 -1.75
C PHE A 41 -11.54 7.99 -2.99
N ARG A 42 -12.44 8.51 -3.82
CA ARG A 42 -12.09 9.35 -5.00
C ARG A 42 -11.26 10.57 -4.61
N ALA A 43 -11.55 11.17 -3.46
CA ALA A 43 -10.80 12.33 -2.97
C ALA A 43 -9.32 12.03 -2.74
N LEU A 44 -8.96 10.78 -2.50
CA LEU A 44 -7.57 10.34 -2.31
C LEU A 44 -6.81 10.11 -3.62
N ARG A 45 -7.49 10.05 -4.77
CA ARG A 45 -6.86 9.78 -6.08
C ARG A 45 -5.90 8.59 -6.03
N ILE A 46 -6.33 7.52 -5.38
CA ILE A 46 -5.52 6.30 -5.25
C ILE A 46 -5.18 5.78 -6.65
N PRO A 47 -3.89 5.68 -7.01
CA PRO A 47 -3.52 5.27 -8.36
C PRO A 47 -3.78 3.78 -8.59
N ARG A 48 -3.66 2.96 -7.54
CA ARG A 48 -3.84 1.50 -7.63
C ARG A 48 -4.30 0.90 -6.32
N VAL A 49 -5.18 -0.06 -6.43
CA VAL A 49 -5.64 -0.90 -5.32
C VAL A 49 -5.08 -2.31 -5.49
N ARG A 50 -4.55 -2.86 -4.42
CA ARG A 50 -4.22 -4.26 -4.29
C ARG A 50 -5.30 -4.92 -3.44
N HIS A 51 -6.06 -5.82 -4.04
CA HIS A 51 -7.14 -6.50 -3.34
C HIS A 51 -6.64 -7.83 -2.75
N HIS A 52 -6.73 -7.92 -1.43
CA HIS A 52 -6.51 -9.15 -0.69
C HIS A 52 -7.25 -9.06 0.65
N ASP A 53 -7.24 -10.10 1.47
CA ASP A 53 -7.84 -10.12 2.80
C ASP A 53 -9.28 -9.54 2.86
N ALA A 54 -10.00 -9.61 1.73
CA ALA A 54 -11.35 -9.08 1.63
C ALA A 54 -12.33 -9.57 2.72
N PRO A 55 -12.19 -10.77 3.31
CA PRO A 55 -13.02 -11.22 4.43
C PRO A 55 -12.93 -10.34 5.67
N ILE A 56 -11.79 -9.70 5.93
CA ILE A 56 -11.64 -8.76 7.05
C ILE A 56 -12.59 -7.58 6.89
N GLU A 57 -12.76 -7.11 5.67
CA GLU A 57 -13.65 -6.00 5.35
C GLU A 57 -15.10 -6.43 5.14
N ASN A 58 -15.32 -7.58 4.51
CA ASN A 58 -16.60 -8.03 4.01
C ASN A 58 -17.14 -9.27 4.74
N SER A 59 -16.81 -9.45 5.98
CA SER A 59 -17.17 -10.55 6.89
C SER A 59 -17.85 -11.75 6.21
N ARG A 60 -17.13 -12.84 5.95
CA ARG A 60 -17.54 -14.13 5.37
C ARG A 60 -17.41 -14.30 3.85
N TYR A 61 -17.04 -13.27 3.09
CA TYR A 61 -16.85 -13.41 1.66
C TYR A 61 -15.40 -13.19 1.29
N GLU A 62 -14.73 -14.23 0.89
CA GLU A 62 -13.33 -14.23 0.45
C GLU A 62 -13.28 -13.83 -1.03
N LEU A 63 -13.72 -12.61 -1.33
CA LEU A 63 -14.10 -12.16 -2.67
C LEU A 63 -13.01 -12.31 -3.72
N VAL A 64 -11.73 -12.29 -3.33
CA VAL A 64 -10.60 -12.33 -4.26
C VAL A 64 -9.84 -13.65 -4.23
N ASP A 65 -10.25 -14.59 -3.40
CA ASP A 65 -9.60 -15.88 -3.29
C ASP A 65 -9.90 -16.74 -4.51
N VAL A 66 -8.88 -17.39 -5.06
CA VAL A 66 -9.01 -18.23 -6.24
C VAL A 66 -9.92 -19.42 -5.96
N SER A 67 -9.88 -19.99 -4.75
CA SER A 67 -10.80 -21.04 -4.31
C SER A 67 -12.25 -20.57 -4.20
N ARG A 68 -12.48 -19.27 -4.06
CA ARG A 68 -13.83 -18.68 -4.09
C ARG A 68 -14.32 -18.47 -5.52
N LEU A 69 -13.42 -18.07 -6.40
CA LEU A 69 -13.71 -17.93 -7.82
C LEU A 69 -13.94 -19.27 -8.50
N PHE A 70 -13.20 -20.32 -8.11
CA PHE A 70 -13.33 -21.68 -8.60
C PHE A 70 -13.58 -22.63 -7.42
N PRO A 71 -14.83 -22.74 -6.92
CA PRO A 71 -15.13 -23.38 -5.64
C PRO A 71 -15.08 -24.92 -5.65
N LEU A 72 -15.11 -25.54 -6.80
CA LEU A 72 -15.14 -27.00 -6.95
C LEU A 72 -13.85 -27.51 -7.58
N TRP A 73 -12.81 -27.75 -6.78
CA TRP A 73 -11.48 -28.17 -7.25
C TRP A 73 -11.50 -29.30 -8.28
N ARG A 74 -12.43 -30.27 -8.16
CA ARG A 74 -12.53 -31.41 -9.08
C ARG A 74 -13.26 -31.11 -10.38
N ALA A 75 -13.88 -29.96 -10.53
CA ALA A 75 -14.57 -29.56 -11.75
C ALA A 75 -13.56 -29.28 -12.88
N ASP A 76 -14.10 -29.19 -14.10
CA ASP A 76 -13.32 -28.81 -15.29
C ASP A 76 -13.05 -27.30 -15.25
N GLU A 77 -11.78 -26.92 -15.16
CA GLU A 77 -11.36 -25.51 -15.12
C GLU A 77 -11.60 -24.77 -16.44
N ASN A 78 -11.88 -25.45 -17.53
CA ASN A 78 -12.16 -24.82 -18.82
C ASN A 78 -13.66 -24.50 -19.01
N ASP A 79 -14.53 -25.03 -18.16
CA ASP A 79 -15.95 -24.72 -18.20
C ASP A 79 -16.27 -23.48 -17.38
N PRO A 80 -16.70 -22.34 -18.00
CA PRO A 80 -17.03 -21.11 -17.30
C PRO A 80 -18.14 -21.27 -16.26
N ALA A 81 -19.01 -22.26 -16.38
CA ALA A 81 -20.08 -22.55 -15.43
C ALA A 81 -19.55 -22.99 -14.03
N ASN A 82 -18.28 -23.37 -13.93
CA ASN A 82 -17.63 -23.76 -12.69
C ASN A 82 -17.00 -22.58 -11.92
N TYR A 83 -17.15 -21.35 -12.43
CA TYR A 83 -16.65 -20.14 -11.78
C TYR A 83 -17.77 -19.27 -11.22
N ASP A 84 -17.49 -18.60 -10.12
CA ASP A 84 -18.37 -17.60 -9.50
C ASP A 84 -17.65 -16.25 -9.38
N PHE A 85 -17.60 -15.50 -10.49
CA PHE A 85 -16.91 -14.21 -10.55
C PHE A 85 -17.74 -13.06 -9.96
N ARG A 86 -19.06 -13.14 -10.00
CA ARG A 86 -19.98 -12.03 -9.73
C ARG A 86 -19.67 -11.21 -8.47
N PRO A 87 -19.43 -11.81 -7.29
CA PRO A 87 -19.13 -11.03 -6.09
C PRO A 87 -17.81 -10.26 -6.20
N THR A 88 -16.80 -10.84 -6.85
CA THR A 88 -15.49 -10.21 -7.08
C THR A 88 -15.59 -9.10 -8.13
N ASP A 89 -16.39 -9.31 -9.18
CA ASP A 89 -16.67 -8.32 -10.21
C ASP A 89 -17.28 -7.06 -9.63
N ASP A 90 -18.34 -7.22 -8.83
CA ASP A 90 -19.01 -6.10 -8.16
C ASP A 90 -18.06 -5.33 -7.25
N TYR A 91 -17.13 -6.02 -6.57
CA TYR A 91 -16.13 -5.41 -5.71
C TYR A 91 -15.07 -4.62 -6.51
N PHE A 92 -14.53 -5.21 -7.56
CA PHE A 92 -13.50 -4.57 -8.39
C PHE A 92 -14.06 -3.42 -9.22
N ALA A 93 -15.31 -3.53 -9.67
CA ALA A 93 -15.98 -2.45 -10.39
C ALA A 93 -16.02 -1.15 -9.57
N ILE A 94 -16.18 -1.24 -8.24
CA ILE A 94 -16.18 -0.07 -7.35
C ILE A 94 -14.82 0.63 -7.39
N ALA A 95 -13.71 -0.09 -7.27
CA ALA A 95 -12.37 0.49 -7.32
C ALA A 95 -12.13 1.20 -8.66
N ARG A 96 -12.47 0.54 -9.77
CA ARG A 96 -12.35 1.11 -11.12
C ARG A 96 -13.25 2.32 -11.33
N GLU A 97 -14.49 2.28 -10.88
CA GLU A 97 -15.42 3.42 -10.91
C GLU A 97 -14.86 4.62 -10.13
N CYS A 98 -14.07 4.36 -9.09
CA CYS A 98 -13.37 5.38 -8.35
C CYS A 98 -12.07 5.87 -9.01
N GLY A 99 -11.68 5.30 -10.14
CA GLY A 99 -10.52 5.72 -10.94
C GLY A 99 -9.21 5.00 -10.57
N ALA A 100 -9.24 3.99 -9.73
CA ALA A 100 -8.05 3.23 -9.36
C ALA A 100 -7.80 2.05 -10.31
N ASP A 101 -6.52 1.79 -10.61
CA ASP A 101 -6.06 0.57 -11.22
C ASP A 101 -6.11 -0.59 -10.22
N ILE A 102 -5.98 -1.82 -10.72
CA ILE A 102 -6.00 -3.04 -9.90
C ILE A 102 -4.65 -3.76 -9.98
N GLU A 103 -4.14 -4.18 -8.84
CA GLU A 103 -3.20 -5.29 -8.72
C GLU A 103 -3.94 -6.47 -8.12
N PHE A 104 -4.07 -7.54 -8.90
CA PHE A 104 -4.81 -8.74 -8.50
C PHE A 104 -3.88 -9.72 -7.79
N ARG A 105 -4.26 -10.17 -6.60
CA ARG A 105 -3.58 -11.23 -5.87
C ARG A 105 -4.19 -12.61 -6.24
N LEU A 106 -3.46 -13.41 -7.00
CA LEU A 106 -3.81 -14.79 -7.34
C LEU A 106 -3.37 -15.73 -6.22
N GLY A 107 -4.22 -15.93 -5.24
CA GLY A 107 -3.92 -16.74 -4.07
C GLY A 107 -5.11 -16.87 -3.14
N GLU A 108 -4.84 -17.10 -1.87
CA GLU A 108 -5.81 -17.25 -0.81
C GLU A 108 -5.60 -16.19 0.28
N THR A 109 -6.67 -15.79 0.94
CA THR A 109 -6.63 -14.92 2.11
C THR A 109 -5.88 -15.59 3.26
N ILE A 110 -5.09 -14.80 3.99
CA ILE A 110 -4.46 -15.25 5.23
C ILE A 110 -5.54 -15.43 6.30
N GLU A 111 -5.67 -16.64 6.83
CA GLU A 111 -6.57 -16.89 7.95
C GLU A 111 -5.97 -16.35 9.24
N HIS A 112 -6.59 -15.31 9.81
CA HIS A 112 -6.18 -14.70 11.10
C HIS A 112 -6.67 -15.47 12.33
N SER A 113 -6.96 -16.77 12.18
CA SER A 113 -7.37 -17.67 13.28
C SER A 113 -6.16 -18.43 13.85
N THR A 114 -6.26 -18.87 15.10
CA THR A 114 -5.21 -19.67 15.75
C THR A 114 -4.92 -20.96 14.97
N ARG A 115 -5.93 -21.56 14.36
CA ARG A 115 -5.81 -22.72 13.49
C ARG A 115 -6.19 -22.29 12.07
N ARG A 116 -5.28 -22.50 11.12
CA ARG A 116 -5.46 -22.18 9.69
C ARG A 116 -5.82 -23.44 8.93
N TYR A 117 -6.77 -23.34 8.01
CA TYR A 117 -7.32 -24.49 7.30
C TYR A 117 -7.06 -24.43 5.79
N ARG A 118 -6.81 -23.26 5.21
CA ARG A 118 -6.80 -23.04 3.76
C ARG A 118 -5.58 -22.37 3.18
N VAL A 119 -4.64 -21.91 4.00
CA VAL A 119 -3.42 -21.21 3.54
C VAL A 119 -2.33 -22.14 3.01
N MET A 120 -2.71 -23.30 2.47
CA MET A 120 -1.75 -24.24 1.89
C MET A 120 -1.73 -24.13 0.37
N ALA A 121 -0.54 -24.14 -0.21
CA ALA A 121 -0.39 -24.23 -1.65
C ALA A 121 -1.16 -25.44 -2.22
N PRO A 122 -1.83 -25.30 -3.37
CA PRO A 122 -2.59 -26.38 -3.99
C PRO A 122 -1.71 -27.57 -4.34
N GLU A 123 -2.28 -28.77 -4.27
CA GLU A 123 -1.56 -30.03 -4.57
C GLU A 123 -1.14 -30.16 -6.04
N ASP A 124 -1.91 -29.54 -6.97
CA ASP A 124 -1.62 -29.49 -8.41
C ASP A 124 -1.37 -28.04 -8.85
N PRO A 125 -0.12 -27.58 -8.83
CA PRO A 125 0.25 -26.25 -9.31
C PRO A 125 -0.10 -25.98 -10.77
N ALA A 126 -0.08 -27.01 -11.62
CA ALA A 126 -0.41 -26.84 -13.04
C ALA A 126 -1.92 -26.56 -13.26
N LYS A 127 -2.80 -27.27 -12.53
CA LYS A 127 -4.23 -26.97 -12.55
C LYS A 127 -4.51 -25.57 -11.98
N TRP A 128 -3.89 -25.24 -10.86
CA TRP A 128 -4.01 -23.90 -10.28
C TRP A 128 -3.60 -22.80 -11.27
N ALA A 129 -2.48 -23.01 -11.98
CA ALA A 129 -2.02 -22.05 -12.98
C ALA A 129 -3.05 -21.85 -14.11
N ARG A 130 -3.72 -22.94 -14.57
CA ARG A 130 -4.79 -22.84 -15.59
C ARG A 130 -6.02 -22.10 -15.06
N ILE A 131 -6.40 -22.32 -13.80
CA ILE A 131 -7.45 -21.54 -13.13
C ILE A 131 -7.06 -20.05 -13.08
N CYS A 132 -5.85 -19.74 -12.65
CA CYS A 132 -5.34 -18.36 -12.65
C CYS A 132 -5.35 -17.72 -14.05
N ALA A 133 -4.98 -18.49 -15.09
CA ALA A 133 -5.05 -18.00 -16.47
C ALA A 133 -6.49 -17.66 -16.88
N ASN A 134 -7.48 -18.45 -16.46
CA ASN A 134 -8.89 -18.17 -16.72
C ASN A 134 -9.40 -16.94 -15.94
N VAL A 135 -8.87 -16.68 -14.74
CA VAL A 135 -9.15 -15.43 -14.04
C VAL A 135 -8.59 -14.22 -14.82
N VAL A 136 -7.38 -14.33 -15.37
CA VAL A 136 -6.82 -13.27 -16.25
C VAL A 136 -7.67 -13.07 -17.48
N ARG A 137 -8.12 -14.16 -18.16
CA ARG A 137 -9.01 -14.07 -19.33
C ARG A 137 -10.34 -13.40 -19.00
N HIS A 138 -10.91 -13.71 -17.84
CA HIS A 138 -12.16 -13.10 -17.40
C HIS A 138 -12.04 -11.57 -17.34
N TYR A 139 -11.00 -11.05 -16.69
CA TYR A 139 -10.85 -9.60 -16.51
C TYR A 139 -10.24 -8.87 -17.71
N ASN A 140 -9.50 -9.56 -18.59
CA ASN A 140 -8.77 -8.92 -19.67
C ASN A 140 -9.26 -9.29 -21.08
N GLU A 141 -9.90 -10.44 -21.27
CA GLU A 141 -10.30 -10.93 -22.58
C GLU A 141 -11.82 -11.20 -22.71
N GLY A 142 -12.60 -10.94 -21.66
CA GLY A 142 -14.05 -11.10 -21.66
C GLY A 142 -14.54 -12.54 -21.52
N TRP A 143 -13.68 -13.49 -21.14
CA TRP A 143 -14.09 -14.89 -20.93
C TRP A 143 -15.10 -15.00 -19.78
N ALA A 144 -16.05 -15.94 -19.89
CA ALA A 144 -17.12 -16.18 -18.91
C ALA A 144 -17.95 -14.91 -18.60
N ASP A 145 -18.39 -14.20 -19.65
CA ASP A 145 -19.10 -12.92 -19.54
C ASP A 145 -18.32 -11.84 -18.77
N GLY A 146 -17.01 -11.88 -18.88
CA GLY A 146 -16.08 -11.02 -18.15
C GLY A 146 -15.84 -9.67 -18.82
N TYR A 147 -14.67 -9.12 -18.59
CA TYR A 147 -14.31 -7.73 -18.89
C TYR A 147 -13.08 -7.61 -19.79
N HIS A 148 -12.85 -6.40 -20.30
CA HIS A 148 -11.64 -5.97 -21.00
C HIS A 148 -10.96 -4.85 -20.20
N TRP A 149 -10.68 -5.10 -18.92
CA TRP A 149 -10.15 -4.07 -18.02
C TRP A 149 -8.66 -3.82 -18.17
N ASN A 150 -7.94 -4.71 -18.83
CA ASN A 150 -6.50 -4.62 -19.01
C ASN A 150 -5.75 -4.52 -17.67
N ILE A 151 -6.13 -5.36 -16.72
CA ILE A 151 -5.40 -5.48 -15.46
C ILE A 151 -3.99 -5.97 -15.78
N ARG A 152 -3.00 -5.16 -15.47
CA ARG A 152 -1.62 -5.45 -15.86
C ARG A 152 -0.81 -6.17 -14.80
N ARG A 153 -1.15 -6.05 -13.52
CA ARG A 153 -0.33 -6.58 -12.41
C ARG A 153 -1.05 -7.69 -11.68
N TRP A 154 -0.35 -8.82 -11.59
CA TRP A 154 -0.85 -10.07 -11.04
C TRP A 154 0.18 -10.61 -10.05
N SER A 155 -0.10 -10.49 -8.76
CA SER A 155 0.75 -11.05 -7.72
C SER A 155 0.35 -12.49 -7.40
N ILE A 156 1.34 -13.35 -7.19
CA ILE A 156 1.12 -14.78 -6.93
C ILE A 156 1.25 -15.04 -5.45
N TRP A 157 0.13 -15.42 -4.83
CA TRP A 157 -0.04 -15.75 -3.41
C TRP A 157 0.03 -14.53 -2.47
N GLU A 158 0.04 -14.81 -1.15
CA GLU A 158 0.10 -13.85 -0.06
C GLU A 158 0.89 -14.43 1.09
N GLU A 159 1.91 -13.73 1.58
CA GLU A 159 2.77 -14.10 2.69
C GLU A 159 3.02 -15.62 2.79
N PRO A 160 3.63 -16.25 1.76
CA PRO A 160 3.81 -17.69 1.73
C PRO A 160 4.68 -18.21 2.88
N ASP A 161 5.47 -17.34 3.47
CA ASP A 161 6.30 -17.62 4.66
C ASP A 161 5.55 -17.44 5.99
N ASN A 162 4.29 -17.00 5.95
CA ASN A 162 3.40 -16.96 7.11
C ASN A 162 2.59 -18.27 7.30
N ILE A 163 2.90 -19.31 6.54
CA ILE A 163 2.21 -20.60 6.64
C ILE A 163 2.62 -21.28 7.96
N ARG A 164 1.68 -21.36 8.89
CA ARG A 164 1.81 -22.23 10.07
C ARG A 164 1.30 -23.61 9.71
N LEU A 165 2.20 -24.59 9.65
CA LEU A 165 1.78 -25.98 9.52
C LEU A 165 1.01 -26.38 10.81
N LEU A 166 -0.12 -27.06 10.62
CA LEU A 166 -0.98 -27.51 11.72
C LEU A 166 -0.27 -28.39 12.74
N ASP A 167 0.79 -29.07 12.33
CA ASP A 167 1.51 -30.07 13.13
C ASP A 167 2.99 -29.71 13.37
N ALA A 168 3.45 -28.52 12.95
CA ALA A 168 4.80 -28.07 13.28
C ALA A 168 4.81 -27.44 14.68
N PRO A 169 5.71 -27.82 15.58
CA PRO A 169 5.86 -27.14 16.85
C PRO A 169 6.18 -25.66 16.63
N ASP A 170 5.68 -24.81 17.52
CA ASP A 170 5.82 -23.33 17.45
C ASP A 170 7.26 -22.81 17.44
N GLU A 171 8.25 -23.68 17.55
CA GLU A 171 9.64 -23.34 17.83
C GLU A 171 10.55 -23.33 16.60
N ASP A 172 10.11 -23.75 15.41
CA ASP A 172 11.03 -23.89 14.28
C ASP A 172 10.67 -23.00 13.09
N ASP A 173 11.41 -21.90 12.97
CA ASP A 173 11.39 -21.02 11.78
C ASP A 173 11.80 -21.78 10.50
N HIS A 174 12.57 -22.85 10.63
CA HIS A 174 13.00 -23.73 9.53
C HIS A 174 11.85 -24.54 8.93
N GLY A 175 10.86 -24.95 9.72
CA GLY A 175 9.69 -25.70 9.22
C GLY A 175 8.80 -24.86 8.31
N ARG A 176 8.62 -23.57 8.59
CA ARG A 176 7.88 -22.63 7.73
C ARG A 176 8.61 -22.37 6.42
N TRP A 177 9.93 -22.26 6.48
CA TRP A 177 10.77 -22.07 5.32
C TRP A 177 10.75 -23.27 4.38
N GLY A 178 10.81 -24.48 4.88
CA GLY A 178 10.74 -25.70 4.07
C GLY A 178 9.43 -25.85 3.28
N VAL A 179 8.30 -25.35 3.82
CA VAL A 179 7.03 -25.32 3.09
C VAL A 179 7.04 -24.23 2.01
N PHE A 180 7.59 -23.07 2.31
CA PHE A 180 7.81 -22.01 1.32
C PHE A 180 8.64 -22.53 0.14
N GLU A 181 9.81 -23.12 0.41
CA GLU A 181 10.68 -23.66 -0.64
C GLU A 181 10.01 -24.77 -1.44
N SER A 182 9.41 -25.76 -0.78
CA SER A 182 8.90 -26.94 -1.47
C SER A 182 7.58 -26.75 -2.20
N ARG A 183 6.72 -25.83 -1.75
CA ARG A 183 5.38 -25.67 -2.31
C ARG A 183 5.15 -24.36 -3.02
N TYR A 184 5.55 -23.24 -2.40
CA TYR A 184 5.33 -21.94 -3.00
C TYR A 184 6.17 -21.73 -4.25
N LEU A 185 7.45 -22.11 -4.22
CA LEU A 185 8.34 -21.94 -5.38
C LEU A 185 7.82 -22.71 -6.60
N ALA A 186 7.39 -23.95 -6.42
CA ALA A 186 6.79 -24.74 -7.50
C ALA A 186 5.47 -24.14 -8.02
N LEU A 187 4.65 -23.59 -7.13
CA LEU A 187 3.43 -22.87 -7.50
C LEU A 187 3.75 -21.61 -8.32
N TYR A 188 4.72 -20.81 -7.84
CA TYR A 188 5.13 -19.59 -8.53
C TYR A 188 5.65 -19.89 -9.94
N GLU A 189 6.52 -20.91 -10.08
CA GLU A 189 7.03 -21.34 -11.38
C GLU A 189 5.90 -21.71 -12.35
N ALA A 190 4.98 -22.56 -11.91
CA ALA A 190 3.88 -23.02 -12.75
C ALA A 190 2.98 -21.86 -13.21
N VAL A 191 2.61 -20.97 -12.29
CA VAL A 191 1.71 -19.84 -12.57
C VAL A 191 2.43 -18.78 -13.42
N SER A 192 3.61 -18.32 -13.01
CA SER A 192 4.32 -17.22 -13.69
C SER A 192 4.66 -17.58 -15.14
N LYS A 193 5.15 -18.78 -15.38
CA LYS A 193 5.49 -19.26 -16.74
C LYS A 193 4.26 -19.39 -17.62
N LEU A 194 3.15 -19.94 -17.08
CA LEU A 194 1.91 -20.05 -17.84
C LEU A 194 1.36 -18.68 -18.21
N LEU A 195 1.25 -17.78 -17.22
CA LEU A 195 0.70 -16.46 -17.42
C LEU A 195 1.53 -15.63 -18.41
N LYS A 196 2.86 -15.63 -18.31
CA LYS A 196 3.70 -14.88 -19.25
C LYS A 196 3.70 -15.47 -20.66
N ARG A 197 3.52 -16.78 -20.81
CA ARG A 197 3.39 -17.42 -22.13
C ARG A 197 2.07 -17.03 -22.81
N GLU A 198 0.96 -16.98 -22.08
CA GLU A 198 -0.37 -16.72 -22.62
C GLU A 198 -0.71 -15.22 -22.69
N PHE A 199 -0.15 -14.43 -21.75
CA PHE A 199 -0.39 -12.99 -21.63
C PHE A 199 0.94 -12.24 -21.49
N PRO A 200 1.73 -12.10 -22.56
CA PRO A 200 3.10 -11.54 -22.48
C PRO A 200 3.17 -10.10 -21.94
N ASP A 201 2.10 -9.33 -22.08
CA ASP A 201 2.05 -7.91 -21.69
C ASP A 201 1.69 -7.67 -20.23
N ILE A 202 1.24 -8.71 -19.48
CA ILE A 202 0.98 -8.54 -18.05
C ILE A 202 2.29 -8.62 -17.24
N LEU A 203 2.27 -8.06 -16.05
CA LEU A 203 3.36 -8.12 -15.08
C LEU A 203 3.01 -9.10 -13.98
N VAL A 204 3.91 -10.05 -13.73
CA VAL A 204 3.73 -11.10 -12.73
C VAL A 204 4.83 -11.01 -11.68
N GLY A 205 4.46 -11.10 -10.41
CA GLY A 205 5.43 -11.00 -9.32
C GLY A 205 4.97 -11.61 -8.00
N GLY A 206 5.81 -11.46 -7.01
CA GLY A 206 5.69 -11.96 -5.64
C GLY A 206 7.02 -11.77 -4.92
N PRO A 207 7.35 -12.55 -3.89
CA PRO A 207 6.52 -13.51 -3.16
C PRO A 207 5.61 -12.86 -2.10
N GLN A 208 5.75 -11.56 -1.82
CA GLN A 208 5.03 -10.83 -0.77
C GLN A 208 5.30 -11.41 0.62
N THR A 209 6.57 -11.57 0.95
CA THR A 209 7.00 -12.11 2.24
C THR A 209 6.63 -11.21 3.41
N MET A 210 6.44 -11.83 4.59
CA MET A 210 6.40 -11.12 5.87
C MET A 210 7.76 -10.44 6.14
N GLY A 211 7.83 -9.15 5.88
CA GLY A 211 9.07 -8.37 5.99
C GLY A 211 10.05 -8.60 4.84
N ALA A 212 11.02 -7.71 4.74
CA ALA A 212 12.10 -7.74 3.73
C ALA A 212 13.23 -8.69 4.14
N SER A 213 12.94 -9.97 4.29
CA SER A 213 13.98 -10.97 4.59
C SER A 213 14.84 -11.20 3.36
N MET A 214 16.09 -10.71 3.39
CA MET A 214 17.03 -10.84 2.27
C MET A 214 17.33 -12.30 1.94
N ASP A 215 17.35 -13.19 2.92
CA ASP A 215 17.59 -14.63 2.70
C ASP A 215 16.41 -15.26 1.94
N LYS A 216 15.17 -14.98 2.34
CA LYS A 216 13.97 -15.50 1.70
C LYS A 216 13.80 -14.96 0.28
N LEU A 217 13.93 -13.64 0.14
CA LEU A 217 13.85 -12.98 -1.16
C LEU A 217 14.99 -13.42 -2.09
N GLY A 218 16.19 -13.60 -1.56
CA GLY A 218 17.35 -14.13 -2.30
C GLY A 218 17.16 -15.57 -2.77
N CYS A 219 16.62 -16.44 -1.92
CA CYS A 219 16.27 -17.82 -2.29
C CYS A 219 15.22 -17.83 -3.41
N PHE A 220 14.17 -17.03 -3.29
CA PHE A 220 13.15 -16.89 -4.34
C PHE A 220 13.75 -16.43 -5.68
N LEU A 221 14.59 -15.39 -5.68
CA LEU A 221 15.22 -14.90 -6.91
C LEU A 221 16.20 -15.89 -7.52
N SER A 222 16.96 -16.61 -6.68
CA SER A 222 17.87 -17.69 -7.15
C SER A 222 17.08 -18.80 -7.83
N PHE A 223 16.00 -19.26 -7.20
CA PHE A 223 15.10 -20.25 -7.80
C PHE A 223 14.51 -19.75 -9.13
N CYS A 224 14.01 -18.53 -9.17
CA CYS A 224 13.43 -17.96 -10.41
C CYS A 224 14.48 -17.88 -11.54
N LYS A 225 15.73 -17.57 -11.20
CA LYS A 225 16.84 -17.53 -12.16
C LYS A 225 17.20 -18.94 -12.66
N GLU A 226 17.27 -19.92 -11.77
CA GLU A 226 17.60 -21.32 -12.11
C GLU A 226 16.54 -21.98 -12.98
N THR A 227 15.27 -21.65 -12.73
CA THR A 227 14.12 -22.20 -13.46
C THR A 227 13.68 -21.34 -14.65
N ASP A 228 14.31 -20.20 -14.91
CA ASP A 228 13.87 -19.22 -15.91
C ASP A 228 12.42 -18.77 -15.67
N SER A 229 12.05 -18.56 -14.41
CA SER A 229 10.72 -18.08 -14.02
C SER A 229 10.66 -16.56 -14.06
N PRO A 230 9.64 -15.98 -14.71
CA PRO A 230 9.50 -14.52 -14.82
C PRO A 230 9.32 -13.85 -13.46
N VAL A 231 9.98 -12.70 -13.24
CA VAL A 231 9.79 -11.81 -12.10
C VAL A 231 9.73 -10.38 -12.64
N ASP A 232 8.52 -9.85 -12.80
CA ASP A 232 8.33 -8.47 -13.26
C ASP A 232 8.29 -7.48 -12.09
N PHE A 233 8.00 -7.93 -10.88
CA PHE A 233 8.11 -7.15 -9.64
C PHE A 233 8.39 -8.05 -8.43
N LEU A 234 9.09 -7.49 -7.43
CA LEU A 234 9.33 -8.12 -6.13
C LEU A 234 8.53 -7.38 -5.06
N ALA A 235 7.90 -8.13 -4.15
CA ALA A 235 7.01 -7.56 -3.16
C ALA A 235 7.23 -8.14 -1.76
N TRP A 236 6.99 -7.31 -0.72
CA TRP A 236 7.02 -7.69 0.70
C TRP A 236 6.07 -6.82 1.51
N THR A 237 5.87 -7.18 2.79
CA THR A 237 5.09 -6.39 3.74
C THR A 237 6.00 -5.71 4.78
N CYS A 238 5.60 -4.57 5.34
CA CYS A 238 6.37 -3.88 6.38
C CYS A 238 5.47 -3.13 7.37
N TYR A 239 5.40 -3.63 8.59
CA TYR A 239 4.66 -3.02 9.69
C TYR A 239 5.65 -2.54 10.75
N THR A 240 5.88 -1.24 10.83
CA THR A 240 6.93 -0.68 11.69
C THR A 240 6.52 0.67 12.29
N GLY A 241 7.11 1.03 13.42
CA GLY A 241 7.04 2.39 13.98
C GLY A 241 8.20 3.29 13.55
N ASP A 242 9.08 2.82 12.65
CA ASP A 242 10.24 3.53 12.13
C ASP A 242 10.12 3.76 10.62
N PRO A 243 9.81 4.98 10.15
CA PRO A 243 9.72 5.28 8.72
C PRO A 243 11.01 4.99 7.94
N GLU A 244 12.17 5.16 8.59
CA GLU A 244 13.48 4.90 7.97
C GLU A 244 13.73 3.40 7.75
N GLN A 245 13.06 2.51 8.49
CA GLN A 245 13.12 1.08 8.22
C GLN A 245 12.57 0.76 6.83
N ILE A 246 11.46 1.38 6.44
CA ILE A 246 10.86 1.21 5.11
C ILE A 246 11.84 1.65 4.02
N VAL A 247 12.52 2.78 4.23
CA VAL A 247 13.55 3.29 3.29
C VAL A 247 14.71 2.30 3.16
N ARG A 248 15.21 1.79 4.29
CA ARG A 248 16.29 0.78 4.28
C ARG A 248 15.88 -0.50 3.55
N ASP A 249 14.66 -0.97 3.77
CA ASP A 249 14.13 -2.17 3.13
C ASP A 249 14.01 -1.98 1.61
N VAL A 250 13.47 -0.86 1.15
CA VAL A 250 13.37 -0.53 -0.29
C VAL A 250 14.74 -0.56 -0.97
N ARG A 251 15.74 0.08 -0.36
CA ARG A 251 17.12 0.11 -0.89
C ARG A 251 17.75 -1.28 -0.91
N ALA A 252 17.55 -2.06 0.14
CA ALA A 252 18.06 -3.42 0.23
C ALA A 252 17.41 -4.34 -0.83
N VAL A 253 16.09 -4.25 -1.02
CA VAL A 253 15.36 -5.02 -2.02
C VAL A 253 15.81 -4.64 -3.44
N ARG A 254 15.99 -3.34 -3.74
CA ARG A 254 16.51 -2.93 -5.06
C ARG A 254 17.91 -3.47 -5.31
N THR A 255 18.80 -3.38 -4.30
CA THR A 255 20.15 -3.91 -4.39
C THR A 255 20.14 -5.42 -4.63
N LEU A 256 19.27 -6.15 -3.95
CA LEU A 256 19.11 -7.59 -4.12
C LEU A 256 18.62 -7.94 -5.53
N LEU A 257 17.63 -7.26 -6.07
CA LEU A 257 17.11 -7.45 -7.43
C LEU A 257 18.21 -7.22 -8.48
N ASP A 258 18.96 -6.13 -8.35
CA ASP A 258 20.06 -5.80 -9.27
C ASP A 258 21.16 -6.87 -9.23
N GLY A 259 21.55 -7.30 -8.03
CA GLY A 259 22.58 -8.33 -7.82
C GLY A 259 22.15 -9.73 -8.27
N SER A 260 20.85 -10.02 -8.22
CA SER A 260 20.30 -11.33 -8.63
C SER A 260 20.02 -11.43 -10.14
N GLY A 261 20.14 -10.33 -10.88
CA GLY A 261 19.97 -10.33 -12.33
C GLY A 261 18.56 -9.92 -12.79
N PHE A 262 17.76 -9.26 -11.93
CA PHE A 262 16.44 -8.73 -12.23
C PHE A 262 16.37 -7.18 -12.15
N PRO A 263 17.27 -6.43 -12.82
CA PRO A 263 17.38 -4.97 -12.66
C PRO A 263 16.16 -4.21 -13.21
N LYS A 264 15.31 -4.87 -14.01
CA LYS A 264 14.10 -4.26 -14.59
C LYS A 264 12.83 -4.54 -13.80
N ALA A 265 12.91 -5.40 -12.76
CA ALA A 265 11.75 -5.70 -11.94
C ALA A 265 11.36 -4.50 -11.08
N ASP A 266 10.06 -4.20 -11.03
CA ASP A 266 9.49 -3.18 -10.15
C ASP A 266 9.66 -3.58 -8.67
N VAL A 267 9.68 -2.60 -7.78
CA VAL A 267 9.76 -2.76 -6.32
C VAL A 267 8.43 -2.37 -5.70
N HIS A 268 7.71 -3.34 -5.14
CA HIS A 268 6.40 -3.13 -4.54
C HIS A 268 6.44 -3.37 -3.03
N LEU A 269 6.16 -2.34 -2.24
CA LEU A 269 5.83 -2.49 -0.84
C LEU A 269 4.34 -2.90 -0.76
N ALA A 270 4.08 -4.22 -0.76
CA ALA A 270 2.74 -4.79 -0.92
C ALA A 270 1.79 -4.46 0.23
N GLU A 271 2.35 -4.32 1.44
CA GLU A 271 1.62 -3.83 2.61
C GLU A 271 2.54 -3.01 3.48
N TRP A 272 2.03 -1.89 3.97
CA TRP A 272 2.70 -1.14 5.02
C TRP A 272 1.71 -0.39 5.90
N HIS A 273 2.07 -0.25 7.15
CA HIS A 273 1.31 0.51 8.13
C HIS A 273 2.19 0.90 9.32
N LEU A 274 1.72 1.86 10.13
CA LEU A 274 2.25 2.06 11.46
C LEU A 274 2.06 0.77 12.28
N GLY A 275 3.15 0.13 12.66
CA GLY A 275 3.10 -1.12 13.42
C GLY A 275 2.44 -0.95 14.79
N PRO A 276 1.72 -1.96 15.29
CA PRO A 276 1.15 -1.93 16.63
C PRO A 276 2.26 -1.88 17.70
N LYS A 277 1.94 -1.33 18.86
CA LYS A 277 2.88 -1.32 20.00
C LYS A 277 3.20 -2.72 20.52
N CYS A 278 2.25 -3.63 20.38
CA CYS A 278 2.40 -5.01 20.79
C CYS A 278 1.69 -5.97 19.84
N TRP A 279 2.44 -6.84 19.19
CA TRP A 279 1.92 -7.83 18.25
C TRP A 279 1.15 -8.98 18.93
N ASN A 280 1.53 -9.33 20.16
CA ASN A 280 0.88 -10.44 20.89
C ASN A 280 -0.53 -10.10 21.38
N THR A 281 -0.90 -8.82 21.36
CA THR A 281 -2.17 -8.31 21.87
C THR A 281 -2.79 -7.29 20.90
N LEU A 282 -2.98 -7.68 19.64
CA LEU A 282 -3.42 -6.78 18.56
C LEU A 282 -4.70 -6.00 18.91
N HIS A 283 -5.65 -6.63 19.59
CA HIS A 283 -6.96 -6.03 19.86
C HIS A 283 -7.07 -5.25 21.16
N VAL A 284 -5.94 -4.94 21.82
CA VAL A 284 -5.99 -4.11 23.04
C VAL A 284 -6.27 -2.64 22.69
N PRO A 285 -6.92 -1.88 23.59
CA PRO A 285 -7.27 -0.48 23.37
C PRO A 285 -6.08 0.39 22.96
N GLU A 286 -4.92 0.19 23.57
CA GLU A 286 -3.70 0.98 23.33
C GLU A 286 -3.21 0.88 21.87
N ASN A 287 -3.33 -0.30 21.24
CA ASN A 287 -3.00 -0.47 19.84
C ASN A 287 -4.02 0.25 18.95
N ARG A 288 -5.32 0.11 19.28
CA ARG A 288 -6.39 0.78 18.53
C ARG A 288 -6.24 2.29 18.59
N GLU A 289 -6.06 2.85 19.77
CA GLU A 289 -5.85 4.29 19.97
C GLU A 289 -4.62 4.77 19.22
N TYR A 290 -3.51 4.06 19.29
CA TYR A 290 -2.27 4.44 18.63
C TYR A 290 -2.37 4.43 17.12
N MET A 291 -2.88 3.33 16.54
CA MET A 291 -2.94 3.14 15.08
C MET A 291 -4.03 3.97 14.41
N SER A 292 -5.10 4.32 15.12
CA SER A 292 -6.17 5.20 14.61
C SER A 292 -5.99 6.68 14.94
N SER A 293 -4.86 7.06 15.54
CA SER A 293 -4.57 8.43 15.95
C SER A 293 -3.83 9.24 14.90
N VAL A 294 -3.52 10.49 15.22
CA VAL A 294 -2.66 11.37 14.41
C VAL A 294 -1.27 10.78 14.16
N HIS A 295 -0.79 9.89 15.03
CA HIS A 295 0.51 9.20 14.82
C HIS A 295 0.52 8.42 13.51
N SER A 296 -0.56 7.71 13.17
CA SER A 296 -0.68 6.99 11.90
C SER A 296 -0.69 7.96 10.70
N GLY A 297 -1.38 9.10 10.82
CA GLY A 297 -1.40 10.12 9.78
C GLY A 297 -0.02 10.73 9.54
N ALA A 298 0.65 11.16 10.60
CA ALA A 298 2.00 11.74 10.51
C ALA A 298 3.03 10.72 9.98
N PHE A 299 2.96 9.47 10.46
CA PHE A 299 3.78 8.37 9.95
C PHE A 299 3.57 8.17 8.44
N ALA A 300 2.31 8.10 8.00
CA ALA A 300 2.00 7.90 6.59
C ALA A 300 2.49 9.06 5.71
N ALA A 301 2.29 10.31 6.13
CA ALA A 301 2.80 11.47 5.42
C ALA A 301 4.34 11.46 5.34
N GLN A 302 5.02 11.06 6.41
CA GLN A 302 6.48 10.94 6.42
C GLN A 302 6.98 9.85 5.48
N VAL A 303 6.41 8.64 5.54
CA VAL A 303 6.77 7.53 4.65
C VAL A 303 6.58 7.92 3.19
N LEU A 304 5.42 8.45 2.81
CA LEU A 304 5.14 8.87 1.44
C LEU A 304 6.08 9.98 0.94
N THR A 305 6.53 10.85 1.83
CA THR A 305 7.52 11.90 1.52
C THR A 305 8.90 11.30 1.31
N LEU A 306 9.38 10.46 2.22
CA LEU A 306 10.70 9.82 2.12
C LEU A 306 10.81 8.94 0.87
N LEU A 307 9.78 8.18 0.57
CA LEU A 307 9.74 7.29 -0.59
C LEU A 307 9.77 8.02 -1.94
N GLN A 308 9.64 9.36 -1.99
CA GLN A 308 9.77 10.10 -3.25
C GLN A 308 11.16 10.01 -3.88
N ASP A 309 12.19 9.80 -3.07
CA ASP A 309 13.60 9.70 -3.51
C ASP A 309 14.10 8.25 -3.58
N GLU A 310 13.24 7.27 -3.28
CA GLU A 310 13.61 5.87 -3.20
C GLU A 310 13.15 5.06 -4.43
N PRO A 311 13.85 3.97 -4.77
CA PRO A 311 13.55 3.13 -5.93
C PRO A 311 12.37 2.17 -5.65
N VAL A 312 11.23 2.71 -5.24
CA VAL A 312 9.96 1.99 -5.07
C VAL A 312 8.98 2.41 -6.16
N ASP A 313 8.28 1.47 -6.75
CA ASP A 313 7.32 1.73 -7.83
C ASP A 313 5.90 1.88 -7.30
N MET A 314 5.56 1.18 -6.22
CA MET A 314 4.28 1.32 -5.52
C MET A 314 4.40 0.92 -4.06
N ALA A 315 3.68 1.64 -3.19
CA ALA A 315 3.57 1.34 -1.76
C ALA A 315 2.08 1.28 -1.37
N TYR A 316 1.60 0.08 -1.03
CA TYR A 316 0.19 -0.16 -0.70
C TYR A 316 -0.04 -0.09 0.81
N PHE A 317 -0.69 0.97 1.27
CA PHE A 317 -1.06 1.08 2.69
C PHE A 317 -2.12 0.05 3.06
N TYR A 318 -2.01 -0.56 4.21
CA TYR A 318 -2.98 -1.53 4.70
C TYR A 318 -3.92 -0.87 5.71
N GLY A 319 -5.14 -0.49 5.38
CA GLY A 319 -5.88 -0.67 4.15
C GLY A 319 -7.08 0.30 4.12
N TRP A 320 -8.18 0.02 3.39
CA TRP A 320 -9.31 0.95 3.31
C TRP A 320 -10.18 0.92 4.58
N GLY A 321 -11.04 -0.06 4.76
CA GLY A 321 -12.11 -0.08 5.77
C GLY A 321 -11.96 -1.18 6.82
N ILE A 322 -10.77 -1.57 7.19
CA ILE A 322 -10.43 -2.69 8.08
C ILE A 322 -10.33 -2.29 9.57
N GLY A 323 -11.29 -1.54 10.05
CA GLY A 323 -11.31 -1.06 11.44
C GLY A 323 -10.19 -0.07 11.70
N TYR A 324 -9.51 -0.16 12.84
CA TYR A 324 -8.45 0.77 13.24
C TYR A 324 -7.15 0.68 12.41
N TRP A 325 -7.04 -0.30 11.51
CA TRP A 325 -6.02 -0.40 10.46
C TRP A 325 -6.37 0.42 9.21
N GLY A 326 -7.62 0.87 9.10
CA GLY A 326 -8.14 1.49 7.88
C GLY A 326 -7.98 2.99 7.82
N LEU A 327 -8.25 3.52 6.61
CA LEU A 327 -8.43 4.94 6.37
C LEU A 327 -9.85 5.40 6.73
N TRP A 328 -10.83 4.49 6.66
CA TRP A 328 -12.25 4.79 6.82
C TRP A 328 -12.89 4.00 7.96
N GLU A 329 -13.52 4.71 8.89
CA GLU A 329 -14.22 4.13 10.03
C GLU A 329 -15.67 3.83 9.65
N ARG A 330 -15.92 2.64 9.12
CA ARG A 330 -17.23 2.25 8.58
C ARG A 330 -18.42 2.45 9.52
N PRO A 331 -18.40 1.98 10.79
CA PRO A 331 -19.56 2.14 11.67
C PRO A 331 -19.98 3.58 11.87
N PHE A 332 -19.04 4.51 11.85
CA PHE A 332 -19.27 5.93 12.06
C PHE A 332 -19.25 6.75 10.77
N ARG A 333 -18.99 6.12 9.62
CA ARG A 333 -18.97 6.73 8.28
C ARG A 333 -18.09 7.99 8.21
N ARG A 334 -16.90 7.91 8.78
CA ARG A 334 -15.98 9.05 8.87
C ARG A 334 -14.54 8.62 8.60
N PRO A 335 -13.67 9.54 8.16
CA PRO A 335 -12.26 9.26 7.98
C PRO A 335 -11.52 9.11 9.32
N TYR A 336 -10.56 8.20 9.37
CA TYR A 336 -9.51 8.21 10.38
C TYR A 336 -8.48 9.33 10.11
N PRO A 337 -7.68 9.77 11.07
CA PRO A 337 -6.63 10.78 10.88
C PRO A 337 -5.70 10.49 9.70
N VAL A 338 -5.35 9.23 9.45
CA VAL A 338 -4.49 8.82 8.34
C VAL A 338 -5.10 9.12 6.96
N TRP A 339 -6.41 9.12 6.81
CA TRP A 339 -7.09 9.55 5.59
C TRP A 339 -6.74 10.99 5.22
N HIS A 340 -6.67 11.89 6.20
CA HIS A 340 -6.33 13.30 5.97
C HIS A 340 -4.88 13.47 5.52
N ALA A 341 -3.97 12.63 6.00
CA ALA A 341 -2.59 12.59 5.51
C ALA A 341 -2.50 12.10 4.06
N PHE A 342 -3.25 11.04 3.72
CA PHE A 342 -3.37 10.57 2.34
C PHE A 342 -4.00 11.63 1.44
N LYS A 343 -5.04 12.36 1.92
CA LYS A 343 -5.63 13.47 1.18
C LYS A 343 -4.64 14.60 0.94
N ALA A 344 -3.85 14.96 1.95
CA ALA A 344 -2.80 15.96 1.81
C ALA A 344 -1.74 15.51 0.78
N PHE A 345 -1.33 14.24 0.81
CA PHE A 345 -0.41 13.69 -0.19
C PHE A 345 -1.05 13.63 -1.60
N ALA A 346 -2.31 13.22 -1.71
CA ALA A 346 -3.05 13.26 -2.98
C ALA A 346 -3.08 14.67 -3.58
N ASP A 347 -3.21 15.70 -2.76
CA ASP A 347 -3.12 17.09 -3.22
C ASP A 347 -1.71 17.43 -3.73
N MET A 348 -0.65 16.86 -3.14
CA MET A 348 0.70 17.02 -3.66
C MET A 348 0.87 16.42 -5.06
N THR A 349 0.18 15.33 -5.38
CA THR A 349 0.28 14.70 -6.72
C THR A 349 -0.33 15.54 -7.87
N GLU A 350 -1.07 16.60 -7.56
CA GLU A 350 -1.53 17.57 -8.56
C GLU A 350 -0.43 18.56 -8.98
N CYS A 351 0.68 18.61 -8.25
CA CYS A 351 1.79 19.46 -8.63
C CYS A 351 2.44 18.95 -9.91
N THR A 352 2.60 19.85 -10.88
CA THR A 352 3.24 19.55 -12.17
C THR A 352 4.75 19.43 -12.05
N ARG A 353 5.32 20.01 -11.01
CA ARG A 353 6.77 19.97 -10.71
C ARG A 353 6.99 19.79 -9.21
N ARG A 354 7.92 18.91 -8.85
CA ARG A 354 8.48 18.84 -7.51
C ARG A 354 9.55 19.92 -7.36
N LEU A 355 9.58 20.56 -6.21
CA LEU A 355 10.59 21.56 -5.86
C LEU A 355 11.58 20.97 -4.85
N SER A 356 12.85 21.32 -4.98
CA SER A 356 13.84 21.05 -3.93
C SER A 356 13.52 21.87 -2.68
N VAL A 357 13.85 21.31 -1.53
CA VAL A 357 13.59 21.94 -0.23
C VAL A 357 14.88 22.03 0.55
N GLU A 358 15.19 23.23 1.04
CA GLU A 358 16.17 23.44 2.09
C GLU A 358 15.42 23.63 3.40
N CYS A 359 15.67 22.79 4.38
CA CYS A 359 15.06 22.93 5.70
C CYS A 359 16.05 22.66 6.82
N THR A 360 15.79 23.26 7.99
CA THR A 360 16.53 22.95 9.21
C THR A 360 16.37 21.47 9.54
N PRO A 361 17.46 20.69 9.63
CA PRO A 361 17.37 19.28 9.98
C PRO A 361 16.76 19.09 11.38
N ALA A 362 15.75 18.24 11.47
CA ALA A 362 15.12 17.85 12.74
C ALA A 362 14.64 16.42 12.67
N GLU A 363 14.80 15.70 13.77
CA GLU A 363 14.34 14.32 13.90
C GLU A 363 12.82 14.25 13.74
N GLY A 364 12.35 13.27 12.98
CA GLY A 364 10.94 13.04 12.73
C GLY A 364 10.26 14.09 11.84
N VAL A 365 11.01 14.98 11.18
CA VAL A 365 10.44 15.94 10.24
C VAL A 365 10.81 15.59 8.81
N SER A 366 9.82 15.62 7.92
CA SER A 366 10.03 15.54 6.47
C SER A 366 9.21 16.60 5.75
N VAL A 367 9.72 17.10 4.63
CA VAL A 367 9.09 18.15 3.83
C VAL A 367 9.09 17.76 2.35
N LEU A 368 7.92 17.83 1.74
CA LEU A 368 7.73 17.66 0.29
C LEU A 368 7.12 18.94 -0.28
N ALA A 369 7.70 19.47 -1.34
CA ALA A 369 7.19 20.67 -1.97
C ALA A 369 6.97 20.48 -3.46
N GLY A 370 5.97 21.18 -4.01
CA GLY A 370 5.66 21.16 -5.42
C GLY A 370 4.95 22.43 -5.88
N GLU A 371 4.87 22.59 -7.18
CA GLU A 371 4.23 23.71 -7.85
C GLU A 371 3.14 23.20 -8.80
N ILE A 372 1.94 23.78 -8.72
CA ILE A 372 0.83 23.49 -9.63
C ILE A 372 0.97 24.30 -10.93
N ALA A 373 0.18 23.96 -11.96
CA ALA A 373 0.28 24.58 -13.30
C ALA A 373 0.11 26.10 -13.26
N GLU A 374 -0.73 26.62 -12.36
CA GLU A 374 -1.00 28.04 -12.21
C GLU A 374 0.06 28.81 -11.39
N GLY A 375 1.14 28.12 -11.00
CA GLY A 375 2.27 28.69 -10.26
C GLY A 375 2.09 28.70 -8.74
N GLY A 376 0.94 28.28 -8.22
CA GLY A 376 0.73 28.08 -6.77
C GLY A 376 1.62 26.97 -6.22
N LYS A 377 2.02 27.10 -4.97
CA LYS A 377 2.91 26.14 -4.30
C LYS A 377 2.15 25.33 -3.26
N ARG A 378 2.54 24.07 -3.11
CA ARG A 378 2.07 23.18 -2.06
C ARG A 378 3.25 22.61 -1.30
N ILE A 379 3.16 22.61 0.02
CA ILE A 379 4.22 22.12 0.90
C ILE A 379 3.59 21.23 1.94
N LEU A 380 3.92 19.95 1.90
CA LEU A 380 3.53 18.96 2.91
C LEU A 380 4.66 18.83 3.93
N VAL A 381 4.38 19.13 5.19
CA VAL A 381 5.29 18.93 6.31
C VAL A 381 4.72 17.84 7.19
N SER A 382 5.51 16.79 7.44
CA SER A 382 5.18 15.77 8.41
C SER A 382 6.08 15.89 9.62
N CYS A 383 5.49 15.83 10.81
CA CYS A 383 6.16 15.71 12.09
C CYS A 383 5.71 14.38 12.72
N TYR A 384 6.58 13.39 12.75
CA TYR A 384 6.30 12.11 13.39
C TYR A 384 7.20 11.94 14.61
N LYS A 385 6.58 11.97 15.81
CA LYS A 385 7.31 11.91 17.10
C LYS A 385 8.41 12.97 17.19
N SER A 386 8.15 14.17 16.69
CA SER A 386 9.12 15.26 16.61
C SER A 386 8.92 16.28 17.71
N ALA A 387 10.01 16.94 18.13
CA ALA A 387 9.96 18.10 19.00
C ALA A 387 9.72 19.43 18.24
N ALA A 388 9.68 19.38 16.89
CA ALA A 388 9.44 20.55 16.06
C ALA A 388 7.99 21.03 16.17
N HIS A 389 7.80 22.34 16.41
CA HIS A 389 6.47 22.92 16.55
C HIS A 389 6.35 24.34 15.97
N VAL A 390 7.42 24.92 15.41
CA VAL A 390 7.38 26.21 14.72
C VAL A 390 7.96 26.06 13.33
N PHE A 391 7.22 26.48 12.32
CA PHE A 391 7.65 26.47 10.93
C PHE A 391 7.73 27.88 10.40
N LYS A 392 8.87 28.23 9.78
CA LYS A 392 9.08 29.48 9.07
C LYS A 392 9.27 29.21 7.60
N LEU A 393 8.31 29.62 6.78
CA LEU A 393 8.31 29.37 5.35
C LEU A 393 8.70 30.64 4.60
N ARG A 394 9.69 30.53 3.73
CA ARG A 394 10.11 31.57 2.80
C ARG A 394 9.39 31.37 1.46
N LEU A 395 8.34 32.15 1.20
CA LEU A 395 7.47 32.05 0.01
C LEU A 395 7.36 33.43 -0.68
N PRO A 396 8.38 33.85 -1.41
CA PRO A 396 8.40 35.15 -2.07
C PRO A 396 7.20 35.35 -2.98
N GLY A 397 6.52 36.50 -2.87
CA GLY A 397 5.40 36.90 -3.67
C GLY A 397 4.03 36.35 -3.21
N ALA A 398 3.99 35.46 -2.24
CA ALA A 398 2.73 35.04 -1.64
C ALA A 398 2.17 36.13 -0.71
N ALA A 399 0.88 36.48 -0.88
CA ALA A 399 0.21 37.43 -0.02
C ALA A 399 -0.36 36.75 1.24
N LYS A 400 -0.74 35.49 1.12
CA LYS A 400 -1.26 34.64 2.21
C LYS A 400 -1.01 33.17 1.89
N VAL A 401 -1.07 32.33 2.91
CA VAL A 401 -0.92 30.88 2.81
C VAL A 401 -2.08 30.22 3.55
N SER A 402 -2.82 29.34 2.87
CA SER A 402 -3.80 28.48 3.53
C SER A 402 -3.12 27.26 4.12
N VAL A 403 -3.50 26.90 5.33
CA VAL A 403 -2.96 25.78 6.08
C VAL A 403 -4.06 24.77 6.38
N THR A 404 -3.86 23.53 6.02
CA THR A 404 -4.60 22.39 6.58
C THR A 404 -3.70 21.68 7.57
N ALA A 405 -4.07 21.65 8.83
CA ALA A 405 -3.30 21.02 9.90
C ALA A 405 -4.04 19.79 10.43
N LEU A 406 -3.37 18.65 10.45
CA LEU A 406 -3.79 17.42 11.13
C LEU A 406 -2.98 17.32 12.43
N THR A 407 -3.67 17.39 13.57
CA THR A 407 -3.07 17.40 14.90
C THR A 407 -3.84 16.47 15.84
N GLU A 408 -3.42 16.35 17.08
CA GLU A 408 -4.13 15.56 18.12
C GLU A 408 -5.56 16.07 18.37
N THR A 409 -5.80 17.35 18.14
CA THR A 409 -7.13 17.96 18.28
C THR A 409 -8.03 17.80 17.05
N GLY A 410 -7.52 17.13 15.99
CA GLY A 410 -8.23 16.90 14.74
C GLY A 410 -7.67 17.71 13.59
N VAL A 411 -8.53 17.95 12.59
CA VAL A 411 -8.19 18.73 11.38
C VAL A 411 -8.68 20.15 11.52
N SER A 412 -7.80 21.12 11.26
CA SER A 412 -8.13 22.53 11.22
C SER A 412 -7.66 23.16 9.90
N ASN A 413 -8.41 24.16 9.43
CA ASN A 413 -8.07 24.96 8.27
C ASN A 413 -8.03 26.44 8.69
N TYR A 414 -6.96 27.13 8.33
CA TYR A 414 -6.77 28.54 8.62
C TYR A 414 -5.84 29.18 7.59
N GLU A 415 -5.75 30.51 7.62
CA GLU A 415 -4.82 31.28 6.79
C GLU A 415 -3.76 31.96 7.65
N ILE A 416 -2.56 32.10 7.11
CA ILE A 416 -1.47 32.88 7.71
C ILE A 416 -0.99 33.93 6.71
N GLU A 417 -0.64 35.10 7.24
CA GLU A 417 -0.07 36.20 6.50
C GLU A 417 1.44 36.34 6.80
N PRO A 418 2.21 36.97 5.92
CA PRO A 418 3.63 37.14 6.17
C PRO A 418 3.86 38.10 7.33
N SER A 419 4.78 37.74 8.20
CA SER A 419 5.25 38.60 9.30
C SER A 419 6.15 39.74 8.78
N PRO A 420 6.51 40.74 9.60
CA PRO A 420 7.34 41.86 9.19
C PRO A 420 8.73 41.47 8.65
N ASP A 421 9.21 40.27 8.95
CA ASP A 421 10.44 39.68 8.41
C ASP A 421 10.24 39.06 7.00
N GLY A 422 9.01 39.09 6.46
CA GLY A 422 8.65 38.52 5.16
C GLY A 422 8.50 37.00 5.16
N LEU A 423 8.50 36.36 6.33
CA LEU A 423 8.30 34.93 6.48
C LEU A 423 6.87 34.59 6.94
N PHE A 424 6.39 33.43 6.55
CA PHE A 424 5.14 32.88 7.09
C PHE A 424 5.46 32.01 8.31
N HIS A 425 4.93 32.41 9.46
CA HIS A 425 5.13 31.70 10.72
C HIS A 425 3.91 30.84 11.03
N CYS A 426 4.12 29.56 11.18
CA CYS A 426 3.09 28.61 11.60
C CYS A 426 3.54 27.97 12.92
N THR A 427 2.73 28.13 13.97
CA THR A 427 2.94 27.38 15.22
C THR A 427 2.12 26.11 15.15
N GLY A 428 2.80 24.97 15.23
CA GLY A 428 2.19 23.66 15.29
C GLY A 428 1.89 23.21 16.73
N ASN A 429 1.68 21.91 16.91
CA ASN A 429 1.55 21.29 18.24
C ASN A 429 2.86 21.46 19.05
N ASP A 430 2.74 21.43 20.38
CA ASP A 430 3.88 21.46 21.31
C ASP A 430 4.69 20.15 21.32
N GLY A 431 5.10 19.69 20.14
CA GLY A 431 5.75 18.41 19.92
C GLY A 431 4.77 17.28 19.60
N GLY A 432 5.32 16.07 19.36
CA GLY A 432 4.51 14.89 19.05
C GLY A 432 4.38 14.60 17.57
N SER A 433 3.17 14.28 17.13
CA SER A 433 2.88 13.92 15.71
C SER A 433 1.84 14.84 15.10
N ALA A 434 2.12 15.30 13.88
CA ALA A 434 1.23 16.16 13.11
C ALA A 434 1.58 16.14 11.62
N ALA A 435 0.65 16.59 10.77
CA ALA A 435 0.95 16.85 9.37
C ALA A 435 0.31 18.18 8.94
N TYR A 436 1.02 18.94 8.12
CA TYR A 436 0.58 20.26 7.66
C TYR A 436 0.69 20.33 6.14
N LEU A 437 -0.37 20.80 5.49
CA LEU A 437 -0.34 21.13 4.08
C LEU A 437 -0.53 22.64 3.90
N PHE A 438 0.49 23.30 3.41
CA PHE A 438 0.50 24.73 3.08
C PHE A 438 0.22 24.92 1.58
N ARG A 439 -0.59 25.92 1.23
CA ARG A 439 -0.95 26.26 -0.16
C ARG A 439 -0.89 27.77 -0.35
N THR A 440 -0.21 28.22 -1.42
CA THR A 440 -0.20 29.64 -1.86
C THR A 440 -1.18 29.86 -3.00
#